data_aa9620cfb72bf4f32e8ae9fefed58816
#
_entry.id   aa9620cfb72bf4f32e8ae9fefed58816
#
_cell.length_a   1.000
_cell.length_b   1.000
_cell.length_c   1.000
_cell.angle_alpha   90.00
_cell.angle_beta   90.00
_cell.angle_gamma   90.00
#
_symmetry.space_group_name_H-M   'P 1'
#
loop_
_entity.id
_entity.type
_entity.pdbx_description
1 polymer ?
#
loop_
_entity_poly.entity_id
_entity_poly.type
_entity_poly.pdbx_seq_one_letter_code
_entity_poly.pdbx_strand_id
1 'polypeptide(L)'
;QILLDAAEDEGITVSSKEMKQYAEDSIGTSDYKTMATQYGVSKDQAKQIVRQSATLQKLYKKKVGDTSASMPTAPTEPADGNEETASKDYADYIINLAGDEWDSSKGTWKDEDGTYAKAFADDAFTADSATYKQAMTAYYTAYQQYSSQASSASSKWTEYANGLYAKANISIYGLFA
;
A
#
# COMPACT_ATOMS: atom_id res chain seq x y z
N GLN A 1 -23.23 1.06 6.73
CA GLN A 1 -23.61 0.07 7.76
C GLN A 1 -23.27 -1.36 7.30
N ILE A 2 -23.67 -1.80 6.09
CA ILE A 2 -23.47 -3.17 5.55
C ILE A 2 -22.02 -3.71 5.73
N LEU A 3 -21.02 -2.88 5.46
CA LEU A 3 -19.61 -3.29 5.65
C LEU A 3 -19.21 -3.42 7.12
N LEU A 4 -19.81 -2.63 8.02
CA LEU A 4 -19.57 -2.74 9.45
C LEU A 4 -20.23 -4.00 10.03
N ASP A 5 -21.44 -4.31 9.57
CA ASP A 5 -22.13 -5.54 9.94
C ASP A 5 -21.35 -6.77 9.46
N ALA A 6 -20.84 -6.73 8.22
CA ALA A 6 -19.96 -7.77 7.71
C ALA A 6 -18.65 -7.91 8.51
N ALA A 7 -18.10 -6.82 9.02
CA ALA A 7 -16.92 -6.87 9.89
C ALA A 7 -17.24 -7.52 11.24
N GLU A 8 -18.43 -7.27 11.80
CA GLU A 8 -18.91 -7.90 13.03
C GLU A 8 -19.13 -9.40 12.82
N ASP A 9 -19.80 -9.81 11.74
CA ASP A 9 -20.00 -11.22 11.36
C ASP A 9 -18.69 -11.98 11.18
N GLU A 10 -17.64 -11.29 10.71
CA GLU A 10 -16.28 -11.81 10.57
C GLU A 10 -15.47 -11.81 11.88
N GLY A 11 -16.07 -11.37 12.99
CA GLY A 11 -15.43 -11.29 14.30
C GLY A 11 -14.34 -10.23 14.39
N ILE A 12 -14.36 -9.21 13.53
CA ILE A 12 -13.36 -8.15 13.53
C ILE A 12 -13.62 -7.17 14.68
N THR A 13 -12.65 -7.08 15.57
CA THR A 13 -12.65 -6.13 16.69
C THR A 13 -11.45 -5.21 16.61
N VAL A 14 -11.58 -3.99 17.14
CA VAL A 14 -10.52 -2.99 17.20
C VAL A 14 -10.31 -2.56 18.64
N SER A 15 -9.10 -2.78 19.15
CA SER A 15 -8.70 -2.36 20.49
C SER A 15 -8.45 -0.84 20.55
N SER A 16 -8.44 -0.28 21.76
CA SER A 16 -8.10 1.15 21.95
C SER A 16 -6.70 1.51 21.45
N LYS A 17 -5.75 0.57 21.49
CA LYS A 17 -4.40 0.77 20.97
C LYS A 17 -4.42 0.86 19.44
N GLU A 18 -5.11 -0.05 18.77
CA GLU A 18 -5.26 -0.04 17.31
C GLU A 18 -6.00 1.21 16.81
N MET A 19 -7.04 1.65 17.53
CA MET A 19 -7.74 2.90 17.22
C MET A 19 -6.81 4.12 17.28
N LYS A 20 -5.96 4.22 18.30
CA LYS A 20 -5.01 5.31 18.44
C LYS A 20 -3.94 5.25 17.33
N GLN A 21 -3.42 4.07 17.03
CA GLN A 21 -2.45 3.88 15.97
C GLN A 21 -3.06 4.28 14.61
N TYR A 22 -4.26 3.79 14.30
CA TYR A 22 -4.97 4.17 13.08
C TYR A 22 -5.14 5.69 12.96
N ALA A 23 -5.54 6.34 14.07
CA ALA A 23 -5.76 7.78 14.08
C ALA A 23 -4.44 8.57 13.89
N GLU A 24 -3.34 8.12 14.50
CA GLU A 24 -2.02 8.71 14.33
C GLU A 24 -1.55 8.59 12.87
N ASP A 25 -1.65 7.37 12.31
CA ASP A 25 -1.17 7.08 10.95
C ASP A 25 -2.01 7.75 9.85
N SER A 26 -3.33 7.88 10.06
CA SER A 26 -4.25 8.34 9.02
C SER A 26 -4.69 9.81 9.15
N ILE A 27 -4.64 10.36 10.37
CA ILE A 27 -5.15 11.70 10.69
C ILE A 27 -4.02 12.60 11.26
N GLY A 28 -2.91 12.00 11.70
CA GLY A 28 -1.77 12.70 12.30
C GLY A 28 -1.97 13.07 13.77
N THR A 29 -3.02 12.56 14.42
CA THR A 29 -3.24 12.73 15.87
C THR A 29 -4.12 11.64 16.44
N SER A 30 -3.83 11.18 17.65
CA SER A 30 -4.69 10.24 18.40
C SER A 30 -5.54 10.94 19.50
N ASP A 31 -5.50 12.27 19.57
CA ASP A 31 -6.35 13.04 20.49
C ASP A 31 -7.72 13.35 19.90
N TYR A 32 -8.74 12.63 20.38
CA TYR A 32 -10.12 12.79 19.92
C TYR A 32 -10.71 14.19 20.20
N LYS A 33 -10.17 14.95 21.15
CA LYS A 33 -10.62 16.33 21.40
C LYS A 33 -10.13 17.25 20.28
N THR A 34 -8.89 17.11 19.88
CA THR A 34 -8.31 17.83 18.74
C THR A 34 -9.06 17.50 17.46
N MET A 35 -9.34 16.23 17.17
CA MET A 35 -10.14 15.80 16.02
C MET A 35 -11.56 16.40 16.06
N ALA A 36 -12.22 16.37 17.20
CA ALA A 36 -13.58 16.92 17.38
C ALA A 36 -13.61 18.41 17.02
N THR A 37 -12.62 19.17 17.47
CA THR A 37 -12.50 20.60 17.15
C THR A 37 -12.21 20.82 15.65
N GLN A 38 -11.31 20.03 15.08
CA GLN A 38 -10.89 20.16 13.67
C GLN A 38 -12.04 19.85 12.69
N TYR A 39 -12.86 18.85 13.01
CA TYR A 39 -13.93 18.38 12.12
C TYR A 39 -15.34 18.84 12.51
N GLY A 40 -15.48 19.66 13.56
CA GLY A 40 -16.78 20.20 13.99
C GLY A 40 -17.75 19.14 14.52
N VAL A 41 -17.25 18.08 15.13
CA VAL A 41 -18.05 16.98 15.71
C VAL A 41 -17.83 16.86 17.23
N SER A 42 -18.66 16.06 17.92
CA SER A 42 -18.39 15.75 19.33
C SER A 42 -17.20 14.79 19.47
N LYS A 43 -16.56 14.77 20.66
CA LYS A 43 -15.48 13.85 20.98
C LYS A 43 -15.91 12.38 20.80
N ASP A 44 -17.14 12.04 21.18
CA ASP A 44 -17.66 10.69 21.05
C ASP A 44 -17.90 10.31 19.59
N GLN A 45 -18.38 11.24 18.76
CA GLN A 45 -18.48 11.06 17.32
C GLN A 45 -17.10 10.86 16.68
N ALA A 46 -16.10 11.68 17.04
CA ALA A 46 -14.74 11.52 16.55
C ALA A 46 -14.19 10.12 16.88
N LYS A 47 -14.38 9.66 18.13
CA LYS A 47 -13.98 8.31 18.57
C LYS A 47 -14.71 7.21 17.81
N GLN A 48 -16.01 7.38 17.54
CA GLN A 48 -16.81 6.42 16.78
C GLN A 48 -16.34 6.34 15.32
N ILE A 49 -16.09 7.48 14.67
CA ILE A 49 -15.56 7.55 13.30
C ILE A 49 -14.23 6.80 13.22
N VAL A 50 -13.29 7.06 14.13
CA VAL A 50 -12.00 6.36 14.17
C VAL A 50 -12.21 4.84 14.35
N ARG A 51 -13.10 4.42 15.25
CA ARG A 51 -13.41 3.00 15.44
C ARG A 51 -13.93 2.36 14.15
N GLN A 52 -14.93 2.96 13.53
CA GLN A 52 -15.53 2.44 12.30
C GLN A 52 -14.50 2.37 11.16
N SER A 53 -13.71 3.42 10.97
CA SER A 53 -12.67 3.46 9.93
C SER A 53 -11.58 2.42 10.17
N ALA A 54 -11.11 2.26 11.41
CA ALA A 54 -10.13 1.23 11.76
C ALA A 54 -10.71 -0.20 11.57
N THR A 55 -12.00 -0.40 11.89
CA THR A 55 -12.71 -1.67 11.64
C THR A 55 -12.76 -1.98 10.15
N LEU A 56 -13.14 -1.01 9.32
CA LEU A 56 -13.19 -1.18 7.87
C LEU A 56 -11.80 -1.41 7.27
N GLN A 57 -10.76 -0.76 7.78
CA GLN A 57 -9.38 -1.03 7.37
C GLN A 57 -8.95 -2.48 7.67
N LYS A 58 -9.31 -3.00 8.85
CA LYS A 58 -9.04 -4.41 9.19
C LYS A 58 -9.81 -5.37 8.30
N LEU A 59 -11.09 -5.07 8.00
CA LEU A 59 -11.89 -5.85 7.06
C LEU A 59 -11.25 -5.85 5.67
N TYR A 60 -10.85 -4.68 5.18
CA TYR A 60 -10.16 -4.53 3.91
C TYR A 60 -8.90 -5.43 3.86
N LYS A 61 -7.99 -5.28 4.83
CA LYS A 61 -6.77 -6.09 4.91
C LYS A 61 -7.08 -7.60 4.95
N LYS A 62 -8.10 -8.01 5.69
CA LYS A 62 -8.51 -9.42 5.76
C LYS A 62 -8.99 -9.96 4.41
N LYS A 63 -9.67 -9.13 3.60
CA LYS A 63 -10.25 -9.56 2.30
C LYS A 63 -9.31 -9.46 1.12
N VAL A 64 -8.46 -8.44 1.06
CA VAL A 64 -7.54 -8.24 -0.06
C VAL A 64 -6.14 -8.77 0.20
N GLY A 65 -5.79 -9.03 1.45
CA GLY A 65 -4.45 -9.40 1.91
C GLY A 65 -3.61 -8.17 2.28
N ASP A 66 -2.36 -8.41 2.60
CA ASP A 66 -1.42 -7.33 2.93
C ASP A 66 -1.02 -6.61 1.63
N THR A 67 -1.35 -5.33 1.56
CA THR A 67 -1.01 -4.42 0.46
C THR A 67 0.08 -3.44 0.91
N SER A 68 1.07 -3.95 1.64
CA SER A 68 2.16 -3.14 2.21
C SER A 68 3.11 -2.55 1.17
N ALA A 69 3.00 -2.96 -0.10
CA ALA A 69 3.75 -2.35 -1.18
C ALA A 69 3.44 -0.84 -1.26
N SER A 70 4.43 -0.02 -0.97
CA SER A 70 4.36 1.42 -1.20
C SER A 70 4.77 1.75 -2.63
N MET A 71 4.21 2.83 -3.17
CA MET A 71 4.65 3.36 -4.46
C MET A 71 6.16 3.65 -4.39
N PRO A 72 6.97 3.12 -5.33
CA PRO A 72 8.39 3.40 -5.34
C PRO A 72 8.66 4.88 -5.60
N THR A 73 9.73 5.41 -5.00
CA THR A 73 10.21 6.76 -5.30
C THR A 73 11.20 6.66 -6.46
N ALA A 74 11.09 7.52 -7.46
CA ALA A 74 12.03 7.54 -8.59
C ALA A 74 13.47 7.84 -8.12
N PRO A 75 14.49 7.30 -8.78
CA PRO A 75 15.88 7.63 -8.48
C PRO A 75 16.18 9.11 -8.80
N THR A 76 17.15 9.69 -8.12
CA THR A 76 17.56 11.07 -8.37
C THR A 76 18.21 11.18 -9.75
N GLU A 77 17.71 12.10 -10.57
CA GLU A 77 18.27 12.37 -11.89
C GLU A 77 19.70 12.95 -11.78
N PRO A 78 20.65 12.52 -12.64
CA PRO A 78 21.99 13.09 -12.67
C PRO A 78 21.96 14.56 -13.09
N ALA A 79 22.84 15.37 -12.50
CA ALA A 79 22.85 16.83 -12.68
C ALA A 79 23.07 17.27 -14.13
N ASP A 80 23.77 16.46 -14.95
CA ASP A 80 24.01 16.67 -16.36
C ASP A 80 22.95 16.09 -17.30
N GLY A 81 21.92 15.43 -16.72
CA GLY A 81 20.86 14.76 -17.47
C GLY A 81 21.33 13.54 -18.29
N ASN A 82 22.55 13.04 -18.04
CA ASN A 82 23.09 11.91 -18.79
C ASN A 82 22.65 10.58 -18.19
N GLU A 83 21.78 9.89 -18.88
CA GLU A 83 21.22 8.60 -18.44
C GLU A 83 22.27 7.49 -18.25
N GLU A 84 23.43 7.61 -18.91
CA GLU A 84 24.55 6.66 -18.79
C GLU A 84 25.48 6.99 -17.60
N THR A 85 25.20 8.07 -16.85
CA THR A 85 25.94 8.38 -15.64
C THR A 85 25.79 7.24 -14.65
N ALA A 86 26.92 6.63 -14.27
CA ALA A 86 26.98 5.49 -13.39
C ALA A 86 27.43 5.88 -11.97
N SER A 87 26.83 5.24 -10.97
CA SER A 87 27.23 5.40 -9.57
C SER A 87 26.89 4.17 -8.73
N LYS A 88 27.50 4.11 -7.55
CA LYS A 88 27.12 3.13 -6.54
C LYS A 88 25.71 3.38 -5.99
N ASP A 89 25.29 4.64 -5.88
CA ASP A 89 23.97 5.00 -5.36
C ASP A 89 22.85 4.41 -6.23
N TYR A 90 23.04 4.35 -7.55
CA TYR A 90 22.08 3.69 -8.45
C TYR A 90 22.10 2.17 -8.31
N ALA A 91 23.26 1.57 -8.08
CA ALA A 91 23.33 0.13 -7.79
C ALA A 91 22.64 -0.19 -6.47
N ASP A 92 22.90 0.56 -5.41
CA ASP A 92 22.23 0.41 -4.12
C ASP A 92 20.71 0.61 -4.24
N TYR A 93 20.26 1.57 -5.05
CA TYR A 93 18.84 1.80 -5.32
C TYR A 93 18.18 0.57 -5.97
N ILE A 94 18.79 -0.02 -6.99
CA ILE A 94 18.31 -1.24 -7.66
C ILE A 94 18.23 -2.41 -6.68
N ILE A 95 19.31 -2.63 -5.92
CA ILE A 95 19.42 -3.71 -4.94
C ILE A 95 18.34 -3.57 -3.85
N ASN A 96 18.09 -2.34 -3.37
CA ASN A 96 17.06 -2.07 -2.37
C ASN A 96 15.64 -2.37 -2.91
N LEU A 97 15.34 -2.02 -4.16
CA LEU A 97 14.06 -2.35 -4.77
C LEU A 97 13.90 -3.85 -5.03
N ALA A 98 14.95 -4.51 -5.47
CA ALA A 98 14.95 -5.95 -5.72
C ALA A 98 14.81 -6.78 -4.43
N GLY A 99 15.27 -6.24 -3.30
CA GLY A 99 15.12 -6.85 -1.98
C GLY A 99 15.61 -8.29 -1.96
N ASP A 100 14.70 -9.21 -1.67
CA ASP A 100 15.04 -10.64 -1.53
C ASP A 100 15.45 -11.34 -2.84
N GLU A 101 15.23 -10.74 -4.02
CA GLU A 101 15.70 -11.29 -5.30
C GLU A 101 17.23 -11.16 -5.48
N TRP A 102 17.88 -10.25 -4.72
CA TRP A 102 19.32 -10.03 -4.80
C TRP A 102 20.08 -10.82 -3.74
N ASP A 103 21.16 -11.50 -4.12
CA ASP A 103 22.12 -12.16 -3.21
C ASP A 103 23.32 -11.24 -2.99
N SER A 104 23.28 -10.43 -1.94
CA SER A 104 24.37 -9.48 -1.61
C SER A 104 25.70 -10.19 -1.30
N SER A 105 25.69 -11.46 -0.92
CA SER A 105 26.92 -12.22 -0.64
C SER A 105 27.65 -12.65 -1.90
N LYS A 106 26.91 -12.82 -3.00
CA LYS A 106 27.44 -13.24 -4.31
C LYS A 106 27.49 -12.10 -5.33
N GLY A 107 26.77 -10.99 -5.07
CA GLY A 107 26.64 -9.89 -6.01
C GLY A 107 25.87 -10.28 -7.28
N THR A 108 24.84 -11.13 -7.16
CA THR A 108 24.06 -11.64 -8.28
C THR A 108 22.60 -11.90 -7.88
N TRP A 109 21.77 -12.19 -8.84
CA TRP A 109 20.39 -12.62 -8.61
C TRP A 109 20.34 -14.00 -7.94
N LYS A 110 19.42 -14.22 -7.01
CA LYS A 110 19.18 -15.54 -6.38
C LYS A 110 18.48 -16.51 -7.32
N ASP A 111 17.62 -15.98 -8.18
CA ASP A 111 16.83 -16.72 -9.16
C ASP A 111 16.79 -15.90 -10.46
N GLU A 112 17.27 -16.51 -11.55
CA GLU A 112 17.25 -15.89 -12.89
C GLU A 112 15.82 -15.70 -13.43
N ASP A 113 14.85 -16.43 -12.88
CA ASP A 113 13.43 -16.28 -13.21
C ASP A 113 12.74 -15.17 -12.40
N GLY A 114 13.43 -14.52 -11.48
CA GLY A 114 12.94 -13.37 -10.70
C GLY A 114 12.50 -12.20 -11.58
N THR A 115 11.65 -11.36 -11.05
CA THR A 115 11.09 -10.21 -11.80
C THR A 115 12.17 -9.21 -12.18
N TYR A 116 13.05 -8.87 -11.22
CA TYR A 116 14.18 -7.97 -11.48
C TYR A 116 15.26 -8.66 -12.30
N ALA A 117 15.57 -9.92 -12.04
CA ALA A 117 16.52 -10.68 -12.84
C ALA A 117 16.15 -10.65 -14.32
N LYS A 118 14.90 -10.86 -14.68
CA LYS A 118 14.39 -10.76 -16.06
C LYS A 118 14.48 -9.34 -16.63
N ALA A 119 14.22 -8.33 -15.82
CA ALA A 119 14.31 -6.94 -16.26
C ALA A 119 15.74 -6.50 -16.59
N PHE A 120 16.74 -7.18 -16.05
CA PHE A 120 18.16 -6.91 -16.23
C PHE A 120 18.90 -7.99 -17.05
N ALA A 121 18.17 -8.90 -17.69
CA ALA A 121 18.78 -10.01 -18.44
C ALA A 121 19.72 -9.53 -19.57
N ASP A 122 19.37 -8.43 -20.26
CA ASP A 122 20.11 -7.85 -21.37
C ASP A 122 20.96 -6.64 -20.98
N ASP A 123 20.83 -6.12 -19.76
CA ASP A 123 21.52 -4.91 -19.29
C ASP A 123 21.98 -5.07 -17.83
N ALA A 124 22.99 -5.95 -17.64
CA ALA A 124 23.50 -6.29 -16.33
C ALA A 124 24.27 -5.12 -15.69
N PHE A 125 24.10 -4.96 -14.38
CA PHE A 125 24.85 -4.03 -13.54
C PHE A 125 25.72 -4.78 -12.52
N THR A 126 26.57 -4.06 -11.79
CA THR A 126 27.35 -4.63 -10.68
C THR A 126 26.89 -4.06 -9.35
N ALA A 127 27.20 -4.74 -8.24
CA ALA A 127 26.85 -4.26 -6.90
C ALA A 127 27.43 -2.87 -6.55
N ASP A 128 28.49 -2.46 -7.26
CA ASP A 128 29.19 -1.20 -6.99
C ASP A 128 28.93 -0.12 -8.05
N SER A 129 28.26 -0.46 -9.16
CA SER A 129 28.03 0.49 -10.25
C SER A 129 26.82 0.11 -11.09
N ALA A 130 25.88 1.06 -11.22
CA ALA A 130 24.77 1.01 -12.17
C ALA A 130 24.54 2.41 -12.75
N THR A 131 23.98 2.48 -13.96
CA THR A 131 23.61 3.74 -14.59
C THR A 131 22.25 4.26 -14.08
N TYR A 132 21.98 5.55 -14.28
CA TYR A 132 20.64 6.11 -14.02
C TYR A 132 19.56 5.40 -14.83
N LYS A 133 19.85 5.08 -16.10
CA LYS A 133 18.95 4.30 -16.97
C LYS A 133 18.59 2.94 -16.35
N GLN A 134 19.58 2.23 -15.81
CA GLN A 134 19.35 0.96 -15.09
C GLN A 134 18.52 1.17 -13.82
N ALA A 135 18.78 2.25 -13.06
CA ALA A 135 17.96 2.59 -11.88
C ALA A 135 16.50 2.90 -12.28
N MET A 136 16.27 3.56 -13.42
CA MET A 136 14.93 3.78 -13.97
C MET A 136 14.24 2.48 -14.39
N THR A 137 14.98 1.51 -14.94
CA THR A 137 14.45 0.16 -15.23
C THR A 137 13.94 -0.51 -13.96
N ALA A 138 14.71 -0.45 -12.87
CA ALA A 138 14.28 -0.98 -11.57
C ALA A 138 13.04 -0.23 -11.03
N TYR A 139 13.01 1.09 -11.15
CA TYR A 139 11.85 1.91 -10.77
C TYR A 139 10.58 1.48 -11.51
N TYR A 140 10.63 1.35 -12.84
CA TYR A 140 9.47 0.92 -13.62
C TYR A 140 9.05 -0.49 -13.29
N THR A 141 9.98 -1.40 -13.03
CA THR A 141 9.69 -2.76 -12.57
C THR A 141 8.93 -2.74 -11.23
N ALA A 142 9.43 -2.00 -10.25
CA ALA A 142 8.76 -1.81 -8.96
C ALA A 142 7.38 -1.16 -9.10
N TYR A 143 7.28 -0.14 -9.95
CA TYR A 143 6.01 0.56 -10.20
C TYR A 143 4.96 -0.36 -10.84
N GLN A 144 5.36 -1.20 -11.78
CA GLN A 144 4.45 -2.20 -12.39
C GLN A 144 3.96 -3.21 -11.36
N GLN A 145 4.85 -3.71 -10.48
CA GLN A 145 4.46 -4.60 -9.39
C GLN A 145 3.48 -3.91 -8.43
N TYR A 146 3.78 -2.68 -8.01
CA TYR A 146 2.89 -1.88 -7.16
C TYR A 146 1.51 -1.67 -7.82
N SER A 147 1.48 -1.23 -9.07
CA SER A 147 0.25 -0.98 -9.83
C SER A 147 -0.60 -2.25 -9.99
N SER A 148 0.04 -3.38 -10.29
CA SER A 148 -0.63 -4.67 -10.40
C SER A 148 -1.25 -5.13 -9.07
N GLN A 149 -0.50 -4.99 -7.97
CA GLN A 149 -0.99 -5.33 -6.63
C GLN A 149 -2.15 -4.41 -6.21
N ALA A 150 -2.03 -3.10 -6.44
CA ALA A 150 -3.08 -2.13 -6.13
C ALA A 150 -4.37 -2.42 -6.92
N SER A 151 -4.24 -2.72 -8.21
CA SER A 151 -5.37 -3.09 -9.07
C SER A 151 -6.04 -4.40 -8.63
N SER A 152 -5.25 -5.42 -8.31
CA SER A 152 -5.76 -6.69 -7.77
C SER A 152 -6.50 -6.49 -6.44
N ALA A 153 -5.94 -5.71 -5.53
CA ALA A 153 -6.56 -5.39 -4.25
C ALA A 153 -7.90 -4.65 -4.43
N SER A 154 -7.91 -3.64 -5.32
CA SER A 154 -9.14 -2.90 -5.66
C SER A 154 -10.22 -3.81 -6.24
N SER A 155 -9.86 -4.72 -7.15
CA SER A 155 -10.80 -5.68 -7.76
C SER A 155 -11.38 -6.64 -6.71
N LYS A 156 -10.55 -7.22 -5.85
CA LYS A 156 -10.98 -8.12 -4.76
C LYS A 156 -11.93 -7.40 -3.79
N TRP A 157 -11.61 -6.16 -3.44
CA TRP A 157 -12.47 -5.37 -2.55
C TRP A 157 -13.81 -5.05 -3.19
N THR A 158 -13.80 -4.63 -4.46
CA THR A 158 -15.02 -4.30 -5.22
C THR A 158 -15.92 -5.53 -5.35
N GLU A 159 -15.36 -6.69 -5.67
CA GLU A 159 -16.10 -7.95 -5.76
C GLU A 159 -16.73 -8.32 -4.41
N TYR A 160 -15.95 -8.24 -3.34
CA TYR A 160 -16.44 -8.50 -1.99
C TYR A 160 -17.59 -7.55 -1.59
N ALA A 161 -17.39 -6.24 -1.75
CA ALA A 161 -18.40 -5.24 -1.40
C ALA A 161 -19.69 -5.39 -2.23
N ASN A 162 -19.57 -5.63 -3.54
CA ASN A 162 -20.71 -5.88 -4.43
C ASN A 162 -21.46 -7.15 -4.02
N GLY A 163 -20.76 -8.20 -3.61
CA GLY A 163 -21.38 -9.42 -3.10
C GLY A 163 -22.20 -9.19 -1.83
N LEU A 164 -21.76 -8.29 -0.96
CA LEU A 164 -22.51 -7.88 0.24
C LEU A 164 -23.74 -7.04 -0.14
N TYR A 165 -23.57 -6.04 -1.01
CA TYR A 165 -24.68 -5.17 -1.43
C TYR A 165 -25.77 -5.94 -2.18
N ALA A 166 -25.41 -6.93 -2.99
CA ALA A 166 -26.39 -7.77 -3.69
C ALA A 166 -27.24 -8.65 -2.75
N LYS A 167 -26.70 -8.98 -1.55
CA LYS A 167 -27.41 -9.77 -0.53
C LYS A 167 -28.17 -8.90 0.47
N ALA A 168 -27.90 -7.60 0.51
CA ALA A 168 -28.51 -6.70 1.49
C ALA A 168 -29.97 -6.41 1.12
N ASN A 169 -30.89 -6.66 2.06
CA ASN A 169 -32.27 -6.20 1.97
C ASN A 169 -32.33 -4.72 2.38
N ILE A 170 -32.44 -3.82 1.40
CA ILE A 170 -32.57 -2.39 1.65
C ILE A 170 -34.06 -2.04 1.69
N SER A 171 -34.56 -1.72 2.89
CA SER A 171 -35.91 -1.20 3.08
C SER A 171 -35.85 0.32 3.22
N ILE A 172 -36.44 1.05 2.29
CA ILE A 172 -36.56 2.52 2.36
C ILE A 172 -37.90 2.85 3.00
N TYR A 173 -37.88 3.22 4.28
CA TYR A 173 -39.07 3.68 5.01
C TYR A 173 -39.15 5.21 4.93
N GLY A 174 -40.27 5.74 4.42
CA GLY A 174 -40.71 7.09 4.73
C GLY A 174 -40.32 8.22 3.78
N LEU A 175 -40.24 7.97 2.47
CA LEU A 175 -40.07 9.06 1.49
C LEU A 175 -41.39 9.54 0.87
N PHE A 176 -42.54 8.96 1.25
CA PHE A 176 -43.87 9.33 0.73
C PHE A 176 -44.90 9.36 1.89
N ALA A 177 -44.76 10.33 2.80
CA ALA A 177 -45.80 10.72 3.72
C ALA A 177 -46.04 12.21 3.62
#